data_0579a0ce8d6c02413ce4769e1c913b14
#
_entry.id   0579a0ce8d6c02413ce4769e1c913b14
#
_cell.length_a   1.000
_cell.length_b   1.000
_cell.length_c   1.000
_cell.angle_alpha   90.00
_cell.angle_beta   90.00
_cell.angle_gamma   90.00
#
_symmetry.space_group_name_H-M   'P 1'
#
loop_
_entity.id
_entity.type
_entity.pdbx_description
1 polymer ?
#
loop_
_entity_poly.entity_id
_entity_poly.type
_entity_poly.pdbx_seq_one_letter_code
_entity_poly.pdbx_strand_id
1 'polypeptide(L)'
;MARVRKGEITFYNLDGEEIQKQMKTIEWDAEAAEKAGFEHFMMKEIHEQPKAVQDTLSSVVKDGQIDLSEIGLTDENIQDIDQIYIIACGSAYHVGMAAQYVFEDMVRVPVRVELASEFRYRNPILNPKALAIIISQSGETADSLAALRLCKENNIRTLGIVNVVGSSIAREADNVFYTLAGPEISVATTKAYSTQLIASYALAIQFAKVKGTISEEQYAAYIKELETLPDKIQRIIDDKERIQWFASKQANAKDVFFIGRGIDYAICLEGSLKMKEISYIHSEAYAAGELKHGTISLIEDGTLVIGVLTQPSLYEKTVSNMVECKSRGAYLMGLTTFGNYNIEDTADFTVYMPKTDPHFATSLAVIPL
;
A
#
# COMPACT_ATOMS: atom_id res chain seq x y z
N MET A 1 16.52 -20.55 -21.99
CA MET A 1 17.86 -19.90 -21.86
C MET A 1 17.98 -18.78 -22.87
N ALA A 2 18.83 -17.79 -22.64
CA ALA A 2 19.10 -16.75 -23.64
C ALA A 2 20.62 -16.61 -23.85
N ARG A 3 21.04 -16.45 -25.10
CA ARG A 3 22.42 -16.18 -25.52
C ARG A 3 22.48 -14.74 -26.02
N VAL A 4 23.24 -13.90 -25.32
CA VAL A 4 23.39 -12.48 -25.66
C VAL A 4 24.78 -12.26 -26.28
N ARG A 5 24.83 -11.69 -27.47
CA ARG A 5 26.03 -11.18 -28.15
C ARG A 5 25.79 -9.74 -28.55
N LYS A 6 26.83 -9.00 -28.87
CA LYS A 6 26.71 -7.60 -29.34
C LYS A 6 25.81 -7.54 -30.59
N GLY A 7 24.60 -6.95 -30.40
CA GLY A 7 23.61 -6.78 -31.46
C GLY A 7 22.69 -7.98 -31.74
N GLU A 8 22.81 -9.08 -30.98
CA GLU A 8 22.00 -10.28 -31.18
C GLU A 8 21.59 -10.95 -29.88
N ILE A 9 20.32 -11.34 -29.75
CA ILE A 9 19.81 -12.13 -28.67
C ILE A 9 19.08 -13.35 -29.24
N THR A 10 19.53 -14.54 -28.86
CA THR A 10 18.93 -15.82 -29.28
C THR A 10 18.32 -16.50 -28.07
N PHE A 11 17.08 -16.95 -28.16
CA PHE A 11 16.38 -17.65 -27.08
C PHE A 11 16.30 -19.14 -27.38
N TYR A 12 16.40 -19.95 -26.34
CA TYR A 12 16.31 -21.41 -26.40
C TYR A 12 15.31 -21.94 -25.38
N ASN A 13 14.58 -23.02 -25.73
CA ASN A 13 13.78 -23.79 -24.80
C ASN A 13 14.66 -24.64 -23.84
N LEU A 14 14.04 -25.49 -23.04
CA LEU A 14 14.77 -26.39 -22.11
C LEU A 14 15.50 -27.53 -22.85
N ASP A 15 15.05 -27.87 -24.04
CA ASP A 15 15.66 -28.91 -24.89
C ASP A 15 16.81 -28.37 -25.74
N GLY A 16 17.10 -27.07 -25.65
CA GLY A 16 18.19 -26.42 -26.37
C GLY A 16 17.84 -25.99 -27.80
N GLU A 17 16.57 -26.09 -28.20
CA GLU A 17 16.09 -25.65 -29.50
C GLU A 17 15.87 -24.13 -29.49
N GLU A 18 16.22 -23.47 -30.60
CA GLU A 18 16.00 -22.04 -30.77
C GLU A 18 14.51 -21.70 -30.88
N ILE A 19 14.07 -20.72 -30.09
CA ILE A 19 12.68 -20.24 -30.10
C ILE A 19 12.65 -18.73 -30.39
N GLN A 20 11.63 -18.30 -31.12
CA GLN A 20 11.36 -16.88 -31.32
C GLN A 20 10.47 -16.35 -30.22
N LYS A 21 10.84 -15.20 -29.65
CA LYS A 21 10.01 -14.44 -28.70
C LYS A 21 9.68 -13.07 -29.28
N GLN A 22 8.44 -12.62 -29.06
CA GLN A 22 8.07 -11.26 -29.41
C GLN A 22 8.76 -10.27 -28.46
N MET A 23 9.43 -9.30 -29.03
CA MET A 23 9.98 -8.16 -28.27
C MET A 23 8.82 -7.21 -27.92
N LYS A 24 8.78 -6.79 -26.66
CA LYS A 24 7.93 -5.68 -26.22
C LYS A 24 8.83 -4.51 -25.88
N THR A 25 8.50 -3.33 -26.39
CA THR A 25 9.20 -2.09 -26.05
C THR A 25 8.74 -1.67 -24.66
N ILE A 26 9.69 -1.40 -23.77
CA ILE A 26 9.43 -0.78 -22.46
C ILE A 26 9.63 0.72 -22.67
N GLU A 27 8.57 1.49 -22.45
CA GLU A 27 8.56 2.96 -22.63
C GLU A 27 9.09 3.72 -21.40
N TRP A 28 9.94 3.11 -20.59
CA TRP A 28 10.56 3.80 -19.47
C TRP A 28 11.72 4.66 -19.97
N ASP A 29 11.71 5.93 -19.55
CA ASP A 29 12.82 6.83 -19.78
C ASP A 29 14.06 6.35 -18.99
N ALA A 30 15.20 6.23 -19.64
CA ALA A 30 16.45 5.87 -19.00
C ALA A 30 16.87 6.90 -17.93
N GLU A 31 16.56 8.18 -18.13
CA GLU A 31 16.82 9.26 -17.17
C GLU A 31 15.96 9.07 -15.88
N ALA A 32 14.80 8.49 -15.99
CA ALA A 32 13.95 8.18 -14.81
C ALA A 32 14.61 7.16 -13.87
N ALA A 33 15.54 6.33 -14.34
CA ALA A 33 16.31 5.39 -13.54
C ALA A 33 17.56 6.02 -12.89
N GLU A 34 17.81 7.32 -13.07
CA GLU A 34 18.90 8.04 -12.42
C GLU A 34 18.47 8.71 -11.11
N LYS A 35 19.43 9.07 -10.26
CA LYS A 35 19.15 9.71 -8.96
C LYS A 35 18.63 11.15 -9.05
N ALA A 36 18.68 11.80 -10.21
CA ALA A 36 18.20 13.16 -10.46
C ALA A 36 18.65 14.20 -9.40
N GLY A 37 19.90 14.08 -8.92
CA GLY A 37 20.47 14.99 -7.91
C GLY A 37 20.21 14.62 -6.46
N PHE A 38 19.43 13.59 -6.18
CA PHE A 38 19.24 13.08 -4.83
C PHE A 38 20.42 12.18 -4.39
N GLU A 39 20.70 12.17 -3.10
CA GLU A 39 21.76 11.31 -2.54
C GLU A 39 21.39 9.82 -2.66
N HIS A 40 20.10 9.48 -2.42
CA HIS A 40 19.57 8.13 -2.42
C HIS A 40 18.36 8.00 -3.35
N PHE A 41 18.21 6.83 -3.98
CA PHE A 41 17.03 6.52 -4.81
C PHE A 41 15.73 6.62 -4.02
N MET A 42 15.69 6.11 -2.79
CA MET A 42 14.49 6.17 -1.96
C MET A 42 14.03 7.63 -1.74
N MET A 43 14.95 8.56 -1.47
CA MET A 43 14.61 9.98 -1.31
C MET A 43 14.00 10.56 -2.59
N LYS A 44 14.56 10.24 -3.77
CA LYS A 44 13.97 10.62 -5.05
C LYS A 44 12.55 10.04 -5.19
N GLU A 45 12.40 8.74 -4.93
CA GLU A 45 11.14 8.02 -5.10
C GLU A 45 10.04 8.51 -4.14
N ILE A 46 10.42 8.95 -2.92
CA ILE A 46 9.52 9.67 -2.00
C ILE A 46 9.00 10.96 -2.66
N HIS A 47 9.88 11.75 -3.30
CA HIS A 47 9.49 13.00 -3.97
C HIS A 47 8.71 12.77 -5.28
N GLU A 48 8.78 11.59 -5.86
CA GLU A 48 8.01 11.20 -7.05
C GLU A 48 6.59 10.75 -6.72
N GLN A 49 6.25 10.49 -5.45
CA GLN A 49 4.94 9.97 -5.06
C GLN A 49 3.76 10.83 -5.54
N PRO A 50 3.77 12.18 -5.44
CA PRO A 50 2.66 12.99 -5.93
C PRO A 50 2.36 12.73 -7.41
N LYS A 51 3.42 12.70 -8.24
CA LYS A 51 3.29 12.44 -9.67
C LYS A 51 2.82 11.00 -9.95
N ALA A 52 3.42 10.01 -9.30
CA ALA A 52 3.07 8.61 -9.48
C ALA A 52 1.60 8.33 -9.10
N VAL A 53 1.11 8.95 -8.03
CA VAL A 53 -0.29 8.90 -7.59
C VAL A 53 -1.20 9.55 -8.63
N GLN A 54 -0.83 10.73 -9.14
CA GLN A 54 -1.57 11.43 -10.19
C GLN A 54 -1.65 10.60 -11.48
N ASP A 55 -0.52 10.07 -11.94
CA ASP A 55 -0.44 9.28 -13.18
C ASP A 55 -1.31 8.01 -13.07
N THR A 56 -1.23 7.31 -11.91
CA THR A 56 -2.04 6.11 -11.65
C THR A 56 -3.53 6.44 -11.63
N LEU A 57 -3.93 7.52 -10.97
CA LEU A 57 -5.32 7.95 -10.90
C LEU A 57 -5.85 8.35 -12.28
N SER A 58 -5.07 9.13 -13.04
CA SER A 58 -5.44 9.60 -14.38
C SER A 58 -5.58 8.46 -15.40
N SER A 59 -5.00 7.29 -15.15
CA SER A 59 -5.16 6.14 -16.03
C SER A 59 -6.57 5.57 -16.02
N VAL A 60 -7.30 5.73 -14.90
CA VAL A 60 -8.64 5.16 -14.71
C VAL A 60 -9.72 6.20 -14.45
N VAL A 61 -9.39 7.42 -14.03
CA VAL A 61 -10.38 8.51 -13.86
C VAL A 61 -10.43 9.37 -15.12
N LYS A 62 -11.58 9.37 -15.78
CA LYS A 62 -11.85 10.15 -16.98
C LYS A 62 -13.20 10.86 -16.81
N ASP A 63 -13.22 12.16 -16.99
CA ASP A 63 -14.44 12.99 -16.89
C ASP A 63 -15.24 12.77 -15.59
N GLY A 64 -14.54 12.63 -14.47
CA GLY A 64 -15.14 12.40 -13.14
C GLY A 64 -15.79 11.02 -12.95
N GLN A 65 -15.43 10.06 -13.79
CA GLN A 65 -15.87 8.66 -13.71
C GLN A 65 -14.67 7.72 -13.68
N ILE A 66 -14.80 6.57 -12.98
CA ILE A 66 -13.79 5.51 -13.01
C ILE A 66 -14.11 4.56 -14.17
N ASP A 67 -13.18 4.41 -15.09
CA ASP A 67 -13.27 3.52 -16.24
C ASP A 67 -12.29 2.34 -16.06
N LEU A 68 -12.83 1.13 -15.85
CA LEU A 68 -12.08 -0.11 -15.72
C LEU A 68 -12.08 -0.95 -17.02
N SER A 69 -12.51 -0.39 -18.14
CA SER A 69 -12.65 -1.13 -19.41
C SER A 69 -11.31 -1.68 -19.92
N GLU A 70 -10.21 -0.93 -19.78
CA GLU A 70 -8.87 -1.36 -20.16
C GLU A 70 -8.34 -2.48 -19.26
N ILE A 71 -8.86 -2.60 -18.03
CA ILE A 71 -8.53 -3.66 -17.09
C ILE A 71 -9.32 -4.94 -17.43
N GLY A 72 -10.41 -4.82 -18.19
CA GLY A 72 -11.26 -5.92 -18.60
C GLY A 72 -12.25 -6.41 -17.53
N LEU A 73 -12.49 -5.62 -16.47
CA LEU A 73 -13.54 -5.88 -15.49
C LEU A 73 -14.83 -5.20 -15.92
N THR A 74 -15.84 -6.01 -16.24
CA THR A 74 -17.19 -5.53 -16.59
C THR A 74 -18.06 -5.39 -15.34
N ASP A 75 -19.12 -4.59 -15.43
CA ASP A 75 -20.09 -4.44 -14.34
C ASP A 75 -20.73 -5.80 -13.96
N GLU A 76 -20.97 -6.68 -14.92
CA GLU A 76 -21.49 -8.03 -14.69
C GLU A 76 -20.51 -8.85 -13.84
N ASN A 77 -19.20 -8.79 -14.17
CA ASN A 77 -18.17 -9.46 -13.39
C ASN A 77 -18.14 -8.95 -11.95
N ILE A 78 -18.25 -7.62 -11.76
CA ILE A 78 -18.23 -6.98 -10.44
C ILE A 78 -19.47 -7.38 -9.64
N GLN A 79 -20.66 -7.40 -10.26
CA GLN A 79 -21.90 -7.80 -9.59
C GLN A 79 -21.85 -9.23 -9.02
N ASP A 80 -21.18 -10.13 -9.72
CA ASP A 80 -21.10 -11.55 -9.35
C ASP A 80 -20.13 -11.83 -8.18
N ILE A 81 -19.22 -10.91 -7.89
CA ILE A 81 -18.23 -11.03 -6.79
C ILE A 81 -18.95 -10.96 -5.45
N ASP A 82 -18.84 -12.00 -4.63
CA ASP A 82 -19.39 -12.04 -3.27
C ASP A 82 -18.29 -12.16 -2.17
N GLN A 83 -17.03 -12.29 -2.59
CA GLN A 83 -15.85 -12.28 -1.70
C GLN A 83 -14.63 -11.78 -2.45
N ILE A 84 -13.69 -11.16 -1.71
CA ILE A 84 -12.39 -10.73 -2.25
C ILE A 84 -11.27 -11.39 -1.43
N TYR A 85 -10.27 -11.96 -2.14
CA TYR A 85 -8.98 -12.32 -1.56
C TYR A 85 -7.95 -11.30 -2.04
N ILE A 86 -7.21 -10.67 -1.12
CA ILE A 86 -6.05 -9.84 -1.45
C ILE A 86 -4.81 -10.60 -1.00
N ILE A 87 -3.95 -10.96 -1.97
CA ILE A 87 -2.84 -11.88 -1.72
C ILE A 87 -1.55 -11.19 -2.16
N ALA A 88 -0.60 -11.04 -1.23
CA ALA A 88 0.63 -10.29 -1.49
C ALA A 88 1.75 -10.64 -0.50
N CYS A 89 2.91 -10.02 -0.68
CA CYS A 89 4.07 -10.11 0.21
C CYS A 89 4.56 -8.71 0.61
N GLY A 90 5.12 -8.57 1.83
CA GLY A 90 5.77 -7.35 2.30
C GLY A 90 4.85 -6.13 2.28
N SER A 91 5.35 -5.00 1.79
CA SER A 91 4.57 -3.74 1.70
C SER A 91 3.27 -3.89 0.91
N ALA A 92 3.26 -4.70 -0.14
CA ALA A 92 2.03 -4.98 -0.91
C ALA A 92 0.97 -5.73 -0.05
N TYR A 93 1.39 -6.57 0.89
CA TYR A 93 0.48 -7.16 1.87
C TYR A 93 -0.11 -6.09 2.80
N HIS A 94 0.69 -5.10 3.22
CA HIS A 94 0.19 -3.98 4.03
C HIS A 94 -0.77 -3.08 3.24
N VAL A 95 -0.58 -2.91 1.93
CA VAL A 95 -1.61 -2.31 1.05
C VAL A 95 -2.92 -3.08 1.16
N GLY A 96 -2.85 -4.41 1.07
CA GLY A 96 -4.02 -5.27 1.24
C GLY A 96 -4.72 -5.09 2.58
N MET A 97 -3.95 -4.98 3.66
CA MET A 97 -4.48 -4.73 5.02
C MET A 97 -5.24 -3.39 5.12
N ALA A 98 -4.76 -2.34 4.47
CA ALA A 98 -5.46 -1.06 4.40
C ALA A 98 -6.68 -1.15 3.47
N ALA A 99 -6.52 -1.76 2.29
CA ALA A 99 -7.57 -1.92 1.30
C ALA A 99 -8.76 -2.74 1.82
N GLN A 100 -8.53 -3.71 2.71
CA GLN A 100 -9.59 -4.50 3.33
C GLN A 100 -10.66 -3.61 3.97
N TYR A 101 -10.25 -2.64 4.78
CA TYR A 101 -11.18 -1.71 5.43
C TYR A 101 -12.01 -0.92 4.42
N VAL A 102 -11.37 -0.46 3.34
CA VAL A 102 -12.03 0.31 2.29
C VAL A 102 -13.03 -0.54 1.51
N PHE A 103 -12.63 -1.72 1.06
CA PHE A 103 -13.53 -2.64 0.34
C PHE A 103 -14.71 -3.10 1.21
N GLU A 104 -14.45 -3.52 2.44
CA GLU A 104 -15.53 -4.01 3.32
C GLU A 104 -16.52 -2.91 3.67
N ASP A 105 -16.06 -1.67 3.88
CA ASP A 105 -16.94 -0.55 4.21
C ASP A 105 -17.70 -0.03 2.99
N MET A 106 -17.06 0.12 1.84
CA MET A 106 -17.70 0.66 0.64
C MET A 106 -18.48 -0.40 -0.15
N VAL A 107 -17.87 -1.57 -0.41
CA VAL A 107 -18.43 -2.59 -1.31
C VAL A 107 -19.35 -3.58 -0.61
N ARG A 108 -19.21 -3.74 0.71
CA ARG A 108 -20.01 -4.63 1.56
C ARG A 108 -19.88 -6.11 1.21
N VAL A 109 -18.69 -6.53 0.77
CA VAL A 109 -18.32 -7.93 0.57
C VAL A 109 -17.19 -8.33 1.52
N PRO A 110 -17.16 -9.57 2.04
CA PRO A 110 -16.06 -10.03 2.88
C PRO A 110 -14.72 -9.99 2.14
N VAL A 111 -13.67 -9.49 2.80
CA VAL A 111 -12.31 -9.43 2.27
C VAL A 111 -11.37 -10.23 3.16
N ARG A 112 -10.55 -11.08 2.57
CA ARG A 112 -9.46 -11.77 3.26
C ARG A 112 -8.13 -11.32 2.69
N VAL A 113 -7.25 -10.88 3.58
CA VAL A 113 -5.89 -10.48 3.22
C VAL A 113 -4.94 -11.58 3.65
N GLU A 114 -4.13 -12.07 2.72
CA GLU A 114 -3.32 -13.27 2.90
C GLU A 114 -1.87 -13.01 2.48
N LEU A 115 -0.93 -13.48 3.30
CA LEU A 115 0.46 -13.59 2.87
C LEU A 115 0.58 -14.66 1.79
N ALA A 116 1.13 -14.32 0.63
CA ALA A 116 1.22 -15.24 -0.48
C ALA A 116 2.04 -16.49 -0.16
N SER A 117 3.09 -16.36 0.67
CA SER A 117 3.91 -17.47 1.16
C SER A 117 3.10 -18.49 1.96
N GLU A 118 2.14 -18.04 2.76
CA GLU A 118 1.30 -18.91 3.59
C GLU A 118 0.10 -19.46 2.80
N PHE A 119 -0.53 -18.59 1.99
CA PHE A 119 -1.69 -18.94 1.20
C PHE A 119 -1.44 -20.14 0.29
N ARG A 120 -0.30 -20.17 -0.41
CA ARG A 120 0.03 -21.24 -1.37
C ARG A 120 0.19 -22.64 -0.76
N TYR A 121 0.50 -22.72 0.54
CA TYR A 121 0.81 -24.00 1.18
C TYR A 121 -0.29 -24.51 2.13
N ARG A 122 -1.19 -23.65 2.59
CA ARG A 122 -2.17 -24.06 3.59
C ARG A 122 -3.44 -24.75 3.03
N ASN A 123 -3.52 -24.98 1.70
CA ASN A 123 -4.69 -25.54 1.03
C ASN A 123 -5.99 -24.76 1.40
N PRO A 124 -6.13 -23.48 0.99
CA PRO A 124 -7.21 -22.61 1.43
C PRO A 124 -8.57 -23.08 0.92
N ILE A 125 -9.61 -22.90 1.72
CA ILE A 125 -10.99 -23.05 1.25
C ILE A 125 -11.34 -21.81 0.44
N LEU A 126 -11.62 -22.00 -0.85
CA LEU A 126 -11.85 -20.93 -1.80
C LEU A 126 -13.35 -20.84 -2.18
N ASN A 127 -13.83 -19.61 -2.31
CA ASN A 127 -15.17 -19.32 -2.81
C ASN A 127 -15.12 -19.18 -4.35
N PRO A 128 -15.90 -19.95 -5.13
CA PRO A 128 -15.89 -19.89 -6.59
C PRO A 128 -16.30 -18.52 -7.18
N LYS A 129 -17.05 -17.72 -6.41
CA LYS A 129 -17.46 -16.35 -6.80
C LYS A 129 -16.53 -15.26 -6.26
N ALA A 130 -15.37 -15.63 -5.76
CA ALA A 130 -14.40 -14.64 -5.29
C ALA A 130 -13.63 -14.00 -6.45
N LEU A 131 -13.14 -12.80 -6.19
CA LEU A 131 -12.05 -12.16 -6.94
C LEU A 131 -10.76 -12.29 -6.12
N ALA A 132 -9.71 -12.83 -6.71
CA ALA A 132 -8.37 -12.82 -6.13
C ALA A 132 -7.57 -11.64 -6.70
N ILE A 133 -7.27 -10.66 -5.86
CA ILE A 133 -6.42 -9.50 -6.17
C ILE A 133 -5.00 -9.84 -5.74
N ILE A 134 -4.09 -9.93 -6.70
CA ILE A 134 -2.68 -10.24 -6.47
C ILE A 134 -1.88 -8.94 -6.61
N ILE A 135 -1.30 -8.45 -5.53
CA ILE A 135 -0.55 -7.20 -5.53
C ILE A 135 0.96 -7.48 -5.53
N SER A 136 1.68 -6.94 -6.51
CA SER A 136 3.13 -7.07 -6.61
C SER A 136 3.71 -5.93 -7.45
N GLN A 137 4.65 -5.16 -6.91
CA GLN A 137 5.31 -4.08 -7.66
C GLN A 137 6.00 -4.62 -8.91
N SER A 138 6.84 -5.63 -8.78
CA SER A 138 7.59 -6.23 -9.90
C SER A 138 6.75 -7.16 -10.79
N GLY A 139 5.66 -7.71 -10.23
CA GLY A 139 4.90 -8.77 -10.88
C GLY A 139 5.66 -10.09 -11.08
N GLU A 140 6.80 -10.25 -10.39
CA GLU A 140 7.68 -11.43 -10.46
C GLU A 140 7.86 -12.13 -9.11
N THR A 141 7.15 -11.69 -8.04
CA THR A 141 7.24 -12.32 -6.72
C THR A 141 6.78 -13.76 -6.79
N ALA A 142 7.69 -14.70 -6.54
CA ALA A 142 7.46 -16.14 -6.75
C ALA A 142 6.24 -16.69 -5.99
N ASP A 143 6.08 -16.30 -4.71
CA ASP A 143 4.94 -16.74 -3.90
C ASP A 143 3.62 -16.14 -4.39
N SER A 144 3.61 -14.86 -4.79
CA SER A 144 2.43 -14.20 -5.35
C SER A 144 2.01 -14.84 -6.69
N LEU A 145 2.97 -15.18 -7.54
CA LEU A 145 2.72 -15.88 -8.80
C LEU A 145 2.16 -17.30 -8.56
N ALA A 146 2.70 -18.01 -7.58
CA ALA A 146 2.19 -19.33 -7.22
C ALA A 146 0.77 -19.27 -6.64
N ALA A 147 0.48 -18.24 -5.82
CA ALA A 147 -0.87 -18.01 -5.30
C ALA A 147 -1.87 -17.67 -6.41
N LEU A 148 -1.46 -16.84 -7.39
CA LEU A 148 -2.25 -16.57 -8.60
C LEU A 148 -2.61 -17.87 -9.34
N ARG A 149 -1.62 -18.72 -9.60
CA ARG A 149 -1.84 -20.01 -10.29
C ARG A 149 -2.78 -20.92 -9.51
N LEU A 150 -2.61 -21.01 -8.17
CA LEU A 150 -3.52 -21.76 -7.30
C LEU A 150 -4.97 -21.26 -7.42
N CYS A 151 -5.19 -19.95 -7.46
CA CYS A 151 -6.52 -19.36 -7.66
C CYS A 151 -7.09 -19.77 -9.04
N LYS A 152 -6.29 -19.68 -10.10
CA LYS A 152 -6.70 -20.07 -11.46
C LYS A 152 -7.03 -21.55 -11.58
N GLU A 153 -6.23 -22.43 -10.99
CA GLU A 153 -6.48 -23.88 -10.92
C GLU A 153 -7.83 -24.21 -10.25
N ASN A 154 -8.29 -23.33 -9.35
CA ASN A 154 -9.57 -23.43 -8.67
C ASN A 154 -10.69 -22.60 -9.34
N ASN A 155 -10.48 -22.11 -10.56
CA ASN A 155 -11.42 -21.30 -11.33
C ASN A 155 -11.83 -19.98 -10.65
N ILE A 156 -10.98 -19.42 -9.80
CA ILE A 156 -11.16 -18.10 -9.19
C ILE A 156 -10.63 -17.04 -10.16
N ARG A 157 -11.45 -16.03 -10.46
CA ARG A 157 -11.02 -14.89 -11.27
C ARG A 157 -9.89 -14.14 -10.59
N THR A 158 -8.88 -13.76 -11.35
CA THR A 158 -7.68 -13.10 -10.83
C THR A 158 -7.50 -11.71 -11.42
N LEU A 159 -7.11 -10.76 -10.56
CA LEU A 159 -6.70 -9.41 -10.93
C LEU A 159 -5.29 -9.13 -10.40
N GLY A 160 -4.35 -8.88 -11.29
CA GLY A 160 -3.01 -8.43 -10.90
C GLY A 160 -2.95 -6.90 -10.76
N ILE A 161 -2.50 -6.38 -9.63
CA ILE A 161 -2.09 -4.98 -9.47
C ILE A 161 -0.56 -4.96 -9.54
N VAL A 162 0.00 -4.48 -10.65
CA VAL A 162 1.44 -4.56 -10.92
C VAL A 162 1.97 -3.27 -11.54
N ASN A 163 3.26 -3.00 -11.36
CA ASN A 163 3.90 -1.82 -11.99
C ASN A 163 4.66 -2.19 -13.27
N VAL A 164 5.19 -3.41 -13.38
CA VAL A 164 6.01 -3.81 -14.51
C VAL A 164 5.16 -4.44 -15.61
N VAL A 165 5.12 -3.75 -16.74
CA VAL A 165 4.39 -4.20 -17.94
C VAL A 165 4.98 -5.51 -18.45
N GLY A 166 4.10 -6.49 -18.72
CA GLY A 166 4.50 -7.80 -19.24
C GLY A 166 5.21 -8.70 -18.25
N SER A 167 5.14 -8.40 -16.95
CA SER A 167 5.61 -9.29 -15.88
C SER A 167 4.84 -10.61 -15.85
N SER A 168 5.32 -11.59 -15.12
CA SER A 168 4.72 -12.93 -15.07
C SER A 168 3.29 -12.88 -14.54
N ILE A 169 3.02 -12.11 -13.46
CA ILE A 169 1.66 -11.91 -12.94
C ILE A 169 0.79 -11.22 -14.00
N ALA A 170 1.30 -10.17 -14.69
CA ALA A 170 0.54 -9.48 -15.71
C ALA A 170 0.17 -10.36 -16.91
N ARG A 171 1.01 -11.35 -17.23
CA ARG A 171 0.73 -12.28 -18.34
C ARG A 171 -0.24 -13.40 -17.97
N GLU A 172 -0.28 -13.79 -16.69
CA GLU A 172 -1.05 -14.95 -16.24
C GLU A 172 -2.37 -14.57 -15.57
N ALA A 173 -2.53 -13.35 -15.05
CA ALA A 173 -3.79 -12.89 -14.47
C ALA A 173 -4.88 -12.72 -15.55
N ASP A 174 -6.14 -12.90 -15.15
CA ASP A 174 -7.29 -12.69 -16.06
C ASP A 174 -7.51 -11.21 -16.35
N ASN A 175 -7.23 -10.36 -15.37
CA ASN A 175 -7.34 -8.92 -15.45
C ASN A 175 -6.07 -8.26 -14.87
N VAL A 176 -5.67 -7.08 -15.36
CA VAL A 176 -4.45 -6.40 -14.90
C VAL A 176 -4.68 -4.91 -14.72
N PHE A 177 -4.31 -4.40 -13.55
CA PHE A 177 -4.21 -2.97 -13.27
C PHE A 177 -2.72 -2.58 -13.20
N TYR A 178 -2.26 -1.72 -14.11
CA TYR A 178 -0.90 -1.18 -14.08
C TYR A 178 -0.84 0.13 -13.28
N THR A 179 0.06 0.20 -12.30
CA THR A 179 0.15 1.32 -11.35
C THR A 179 0.97 2.52 -11.81
N LEU A 180 1.50 2.53 -12.98
CA LEU A 180 2.24 3.65 -13.60
C LEU A 180 3.21 4.42 -12.67
N ALA A 181 3.79 3.73 -11.67
CA ALA A 181 4.73 4.34 -10.73
C ALA A 181 6.11 4.66 -11.34
N GLY A 182 6.35 4.23 -12.58
CA GLY A 182 7.66 4.28 -13.20
C GLY A 182 8.66 3.31 -12.54
N PRO A 183 9.97 3.38 -12.90
CA PRO A 183 10.96 2.51 -12.30
C PRO A 183 11.18 2.85 -10.83
N GLU A 184 11.11 1.84 -9.96
CA GLU A 184 11.45 1.92 -8.54
C GLU A 184 12.70 1.08 -8.29
N ILE A 185 13.80 1.76 -7.95
CA ILE A 185 15.14 1.17 -7.84
C ILE A 185 15.49 0.86 -6.39
N SER A 186 14.99 1.66 -5.45
CA SER A 186 15.17 1.41 -4.02
C SER A 186 14.59 0.06 -3.64
N VAL A 187 15.31 -0.69 -2.79
CA VAL A 187 14.83 -1.96 -2.24
C VAL A 187 13.60 -1.74 -1.35
N ALA A 188 13.65 -0.71 -0.51
CA ALA A 188 12.51 -0.30 0.29
C ALA A 188 11.53 0.50 -0.60
N THR A 189 10.38 -0.07 -0.84
CA THR A 189 9.33 0.52 -1.69
C THR A 189 8.68 1.75 -1.03
N THR A 190 8.37 2.75 -1.82
CA THR A 190 7.64 3.96 -1.40
C THR A 190 6.52 4.31 -2.39
N LYS A 191 6.87 4.78 -3.59
CA LYS A 191 5.89 5.21 -4.59
C LYS A 191 5.01 4.06 -5.13
N ALA A 192 5.55 2.83 -5.20
CA ALA A 192 4.73 1.69 -5.59
C ALA A 192 3.67 1.35 -4.54
N TYR A 193 3.99 1.47 -3.24
CA TYR A 193 2.99 1.34 -2.17
C TYR A 193 1.85 2.36 -2.33
N SER A 194 2.20 3.64 -2.53
CA SER A 194 1.22 4.70 -2.73
C SER A 194 0.33 4.47 -3.96
N THR A 195 0.90 4.05 -5.08
CA THR A 195 0.13 3.79 -6.31
C THR A 195 -0.74 2.54 -6.21
N GLN A 196 -0.31 1.51 -5.47
CA GLN A 196 -1.12 0.32 -5.18
C GLN A 196 -2.34 0.66 -4.31
N LEU A 197 -2.20 1.59 -3.36
CA LEU A 197 -3.35 2.12 -2.60
C LEU A 197 -4.35 2.81 -3.53
N ILE A 198 -3.89 3.69 -4.42
CA ILE A 198 -4.76 4.37 -5.40
C ILE A 198 -5.51 3.37 -6.28
N ALA A 199 -4.82 2.35 -6.79
CA ALA A 199 -5.45 1.29 -7.57
C ALA A 199 -6.54 0.57 -6.76
N SER A 200 -6.26 0.26 -5.49
CA SER A 200 -7.22 -0.39 -4.59
C SER A 200 -8.44 0.49 -4.30
N TYR A 201 -8.24 1.81 -4.10
CA TYR A 201 -9.34 2.76 -3.89
C TYR A 201 -10.22 2.92 -5.11
N ALA A 202 -9.62 3.08 -6.30
CA ALA A 202 -10.37 3.19 -7.55
C ALA A 202 -11.24 1.94 -7.79
N LEU A 203 -10.68 0.74 -7.55
CA LEU A 203 -11.43 -0.51 -7.62
C LEU A 203 -12.58 -0.54 -6.61
N ALA A 204 -12.33 -0.21 -5.33
CA ALA A 204 -13.35 -0.24 -4.29
C ALA A 204 -14.51 0.73 -4.58
N ILE A 205 -14.20 1.96 -5.02
CA ILE A 205 -15.21 2.97 -5.37
C ILE A 205 -16.06 2.50 -6.56
N GLN A 206 -15.44 1.99 -7.62
CA GLN A 206 -16.16 1.50 -8.79
C GLN A 206 -17.01 0.26 -8.46
N PHE A 207 -16.48 -0.66 -7.65
CA PHE A 207 -17.23 -1.85 -7.21
C PHE A 207 -18.44 -1.44 -6.36
N ALA A 208 -18.27 -0.48 -5.45
CA ALA A 208 -19.35 0.03 -4.62
C ALA A 208 -20.45 0.69 -5.45
N LYS A 209 -20.08 1.48 -6.48
CA LYS A 209 -21.03 2.05 -7.43
C LYS A 209 -21.81 0.98 -8.17
N VAL A 210 -21.13 0.00 -8.77
CA VAL A 210 -21.76 -1.09 -9.54
C VAL A 210 -22.68 -1.91 -8.66
N LYS A 211 -22.30 -2.20 -7.42
CA LYS A 211 -23.13 -2.93 -6.45
C LYS A 211 -24.24 -2.09 -5.83
N GLY A 212 -24.26 -0.77 -6.07
CA GLY A 212 -25.26 0.12 -5.52
C GLY A 212 -25.17 0.32 -4.00
N THR A 213 -24.00 0.15 -3.42
CA THR A 213 -23.75 0.30 -1.98
C THR A 213 -23.40 1.73 -1.58
N ILE A 214 -23.07 2.59 -2.54
CA ILE A 214 -22.86 4.04 -2.38
C ILE A 214 -23.77 4.82 -3.34
N SER A 215 -24.12 6.06 -2.96
CA SER A 215 -24.89 6.96 -3.85
C SER A 215 -24.01 7.58 -4.92
N GLU A 216 -24.63 8.17 -5.98
CA GLU A 216 -23.91 8.93 -7.01
C GLU A 216 -23.18 10.14 -6.41
N GLU A 217 -23.73 10.78 -5.38
CA GLU A 217 -23.08 11.90 -4.69
C GLU A 217 -21.84 11.43 -3.93
N GLN A 218 -21.92 10.29 -3.26
CA GLN A 218 -20.78 9.70 -2.56
C GLN A 218 -19.70 9.28 -3.57
N TYR A 219 -20.08 8.66 -4.67
CA TYR A 219 -19.17 8.28 -5.74
C TYR A 219 -18.38 9.48 -6.27
N ALA A 220 -19.08 10.56 -6.63
CA ALA A 220 -18.46 11.79 -7.12
C ALA A 220 -17.56 12.44 -6.05
N ALA A 221 -17.98 12.41 -4.78
CA ALA A 221 -17.21 12.96 -3.67
C ALA A 221 -15.90 12.18 -3.44
N TYR A 222 -15.93 10.86 -3.52
CA TYR A 222 -14.73 10.03 -3.37
C TYR A 222 -13.74 10.27 -4.51
N ILE A 223 -14.20 10.35 -5.77
CA ILE A 223 -13.30 10.65 -6.90
C ILE A 223 -12.64 12.00 -6.70
N LYS A 224 -13.44 13.04 -6.37
CA LYS A 224 -12.90 14.37 -6.11
C LYS A 224 -11.89 14.39 -4.98
N GLU A 225 -12.11 13.60 -3.92
CA GLU A 225 -11.17 13.49 -2.82
C GLU A 225 -9.87 12.82 -3.25
N LEU A 226 -9.92 11.73 -4.05
CA LEU A 226 -8.74 11.10 -4.62
C LEU A 226 -7.90 12.07 -5.46
N GLU A 227 -8.54 12.93 -6.25
CA GLU A 227 -7.86 13.94 -7.08
C GLU A 227 -7.09 14.98 -6.23
N THR A 228 -7.40 15.12 -4.95
CA THR A 228 -6.68 16.02 -4.04
C THR A 228 -5.44 15.39 -3.39
N LEU A 229 -5.31 14.07 -3.44
CA LEU A 229 -4.23 13.36 -2.75
C LEU A 229 -2.83 13.75 -3.22
N PRO A 230 -2.54 13.94 -4.53
CA PRO A 230 -1.21 14.36 -4.98
C PRO A 230 -0.74 15.65 -4.32
N ASP A 231 -1.59 16.67 -4.26
CA ASP A 231 -1.27 17.96 -3.64
C ASP A 231 -1.09 17.83 -2.12
N LYS A 232 -1.91 17.00 -1.47
CA LYS A 232 -1.78 16.73 -0.03
C LYS A 232 -0.49 15.99 0.30
N ILE A 233 -0.09 15.02 -0.51
CA ILE A 233 1.19 14.31 -0.39
C ILE A 233 2.35 15.31 -0.55
N GLN A 234 2.30 16.17 -1.58
CA GLN A 234 3.32 17.19 -1.81
C GLN A 234 3.51 18.09 -0.58
N ARG A 235 2.41 18.55 0.05
CA ARG A 235 2.48 19.37 1.27
C ARG A 235 3.16 18.67 2.43
N ILE A 236 3.00 17.36 2.59
CA ILE A 236 3.68 16.59 3.63
C ILE A 236 5.18 16.51 3.33
N ILE A 237 5.54 16.27 2.07
CA ILE A 237 6.95 16.21 1.63
C ILE A 237 7.63 17.57 1.80
N ASP A 238 6.93 18.66 1.56
CA ASP A 238 7.46 20.02 1.73
C ASP A 238 7.76 20.37 3.20
N ASP A 239 7.10 19.73 4.18
CA ASP A 239 7.34 19.88 5.62
C ASP A 239 8.32 18.86 6.22
N LYS A 240 9.12 18.20 5.38
CA LYS A 240 10.05 17.13 5.78
C LYS A 240 11.10 17.52 6.83
N GLU A 241 11.49 18.79 6.89
CA GLU A 241 12.57 19.25 7.80
C GLU A 241 12.24 19.01 9.27
N ARG A 242 10.97 19.17 9.65
CA ARG A 242 10.50 18.87 11.00
C ARG A 242 10.59 17.38 11.32
N ILE A 243 10.22 16.54 10.37
CA ILE A 243 10.30 15.07 10.50
C ILE A 243 11.78 14.64 10.56
N GLN A 244 12.63 15.20 9.70
CA GLN A 244 14.06 14.93 9.69
C GLN A 244 14.73 15.32 11.01
N TRP A 245 14.35 16.47 11.57
CA TRP A 245 14.84 16.89 12.90
C TRP A 245 14.44 15.85 13.96
N PHE A 246 13.18 15.41 13.99
CA PHE A 246 12.71 14.39 14.93
C PHE A 246 13.48 13.07 14.75
N ALA A 247 13.59 12.57 13.52
CA ALA A 247 14.32 11.35 13.21
C ALA A 247 15.78 11.41 13.68
N SER A 248 16.45 12.58 13.52
CA SER A 248 17.83 12.78 13.99
C SER A 248 17.98 12.63 15.51
N LYS A 249 16.94 12.98 16.29
CA LYS A 249 16.92 12.81 17.74
C LYS A 249 16.70 11.38 18.18
N GLN A 250 16.05 10.58 17.33
CA GLN A 250 15.69 9.20 17.60
C GLN A 250 16.63 8.17 16.92
N ALA A 251 17.68 8.64 16.25
CA ALA A 251 18.61 7.79 15.48
C ALA A 251 19.30 6.68 16.29
N ASN A 252 19.33 6.80 17.62
CA ASN A 252 19.90 5.80 18.53
C ASN A 252 18.84 5.01 19.31
N ALA A 253 17.57 5.10 18.92
CA ALA A 253 16.52 4.27 19.52
C ALA A 253 16.88 2.80 19.35
N LYS A 254 16.64 1.99 20.38
CA LYS A 254 16.89 0.53 20.35
C LYS A 254 15.68 -0.19 19.76
N ASP A 255 14.52 0.20 20.25
CA ASP A 255 13.23 -0.36 19.87
C ASP A 255 12.26 0.78 19.59
N VAL A 256 11.40 0.58 18.58
CA VAL A 256 10.35 1.54 18.22
C VAL A 256 9.04 0.77 18.09
N PHE A 257 7.98 1.27 18.75
CA PHE A 257 6.65 0.70 18.65
C PHE A 257 5.73 1.62 17.87
N PHE A 258 5.01 1.04 16.91
CA PHE A 258 3.96 1.72 16.17
C PHE A 258 2.61 1.21 16.64
N ILE A 259 1.71 2.11 17.01
CA ILE A 259 0.38 1.74 17.49
C ILE A 259 -0.73 2.49 16.76
N GLY A 260 -1.78 1.78 16.39
CA GLY A 260 -2.94 2.33 15.70
C GLY A 260 -4.16 1.43 15.85
N ARG A 261 -5.33 1.92 15.47
CA ARG A 261 -6.58 1.15 15.48
C ARG A 261 -7.23 1.17 14.11
N GLY A 262 -7.88 0.06 13.74
CA GLY A 262 -8.51 -0.05 12.42
C GLY A 262 -7.48 0.11 11.31
N ILE A 263 -7.78 0.94 10.31
CA ILE A 263 -6.88 1.19 9.18
C ILE A 263 -5.53 1.79 9.61
N ASP A 264 -5.48 2.52 10.73
CA ASP A 264 -4.24 3.07 11.29
C ASP A 264 -3.26 1.96 11.71
N TYR A 265 -3.74 0.78 12.08
CA TYR A 265 -2.88 -0.36 12.35
C TYR A 265 -2.18 -0.86 11.07
N ALA A 266 -2.87 -0.86 9.94
CA ALA A 266 -2.24 -1.20 8.66
C ALA A 266 -1.11 -0.22 8.28
N ILE A 267 -1.28 1.07 8.59
CA ILE A 267 -0.24 2.09 8.43
C ILE A 267 0.96 1.81 9.34
N CYS A 268 0.69 1.44 10.60
CA CYS A 268 1.72 1.07 11.57
C CYS A 268 2.57 -0.13 11.09
N LEU A 269 1.96 -1.12 10.46
CA LEU A 269 2.67 -2.27 9.89
C LEU A 269 3.69 -1.83 8.83
N GLU A 270 3.30 -0.92 7.94
CA GLU A 270 4.21 -0.40 6.91
C GLU A 270 5.31 0.48 7.51
N GLY A 271 4.97 1.39 8.44
CA GLY A 271 5.97 2.22 9.13
C GLY A 271 7.01 1.37 9.87
N SER A 272 6.56 0.35 10.59
CA SER A 272 7.46 -0.61 11.25
C SER A 272 8.35 -1.38 10.26
N LEU A 273 7.82 -1.78 9.11
CA LEU A 273 8.61 -2.45 8.07
C LEU A 273 9.68 -1.50 7.52
N LYS A 274 9.32 -0.28 7.16
CA LYS A 274 10.27 0.72 6.64
C LYS A 274 11.37 1.05 7.67
N MET A 275 11.01 1.19 8.95
CA MET A 275 11.98 1.40 10.01
C MET A 275 13.04 0.29 10.05
N LYS A 276 12.63 -0.97 9.98
CA LYS A 276 13.54 -2.12 9.94
C LYS A 276 14.43 -2.16 8.71
N GLU A 277 13.85 -1.89 7.54
CA GLU A 277 14.57 -1.95 6.26
C GLU A 277 15.63 -0.87 6.11
N ILE A 278 15.36 0.34 6.62
CA ILE A 278 16.18 1.53 6.38
C ILE A 278 17.19 1.73 7.50
N SER A 279 16.75 1.68 8.76
CA SER A 279 17.56 2.05 9.92
C SER A 279 18.16 0.86 10.65
N TYR A 280 17.67 -0.37 10.38
CA TYR A 280 17.98 -1.60 11.11
C TYR A 280 17.58 -1.53 12.60
N ILE A 281 16.82 -0.52 13.01
CA ILE A 281 16.25 -0.45 14.36
C ILE A 281 15.12 -1.47 14.45
N HIS A 282 15.12 -2.25 15.51
CA HIS A 282 14.02 -3.17 15.79
C HIS A 282 12.74 -2.39 16.00
N SER A 283 11.69 -2.78 15.32
CA SER A 283 10.39 -2.13 15.47
C SER A 283 9.24 -3.11 15.31
N GLU A 284 8.16 -2.86 16.04
CA GLU A 284 6.95 -3.66 15.97
C GLU A 284 5.71 -2.77 15.85
N ALA A 285 4.71 -3.27 15.15
CA ALA A 285 3.42 -2.62 15.03
C ALA A 285 2.36 -3.43 15.79
N TYR A 286 1.56 -2.74 16.59
CA TYR A 286 0.48 -3.33 17.36
C TYR A 286 -0.85 -2.64 17.08
N ALA A 287 -1.93 -3.43 16.99
CA ALA A 287 -3.25 -2.89 17.22
C ALA A 287 -3.27 -2.28 18.62
N ALA A 288 -3.51 -0.96 18.74
CA ALA A 288 -3.27 -0.24 20.00
C ALA A 288 -4.02 -0.84 21.21
N GLY A 289 -5.20 -1.41 20.98
CA GLY A 289 -5.96 -2.09 22.03
C GLY A 289 -5.35 -3.39 22.54
N GLU A 290 -4.52 -4.05 21.72
CA GLU A 290 -3.88 -5.32 22.08
C GLU A 290 -2.59 -5.12 22.91
N LEU A 291 -1.99 -3.93 22.87
CA LEU A 291 -0.73 -3.67 23.56
C LEU A 291 -0.77 -4.02 25.05
N LYS A 292 -1.88 -3.70 25.73
CA LYS A 292 -2.11 -3.99 27.15
C LYS A 292 -2.23 -5.49 27.51
N HIS A 293 -2.42 -6.35 26.51
CA HIS A 293 -2.57 -7.79 26.72
C HIS A 293 -1.23 -8.55 26.78
N GLY A 294 -0.15 -7.85 27.15
CA GLY A 294 1.17 -8.44 27.41
C GLY A 294 2.32 -7.59 26.89
N THR A 295 2.29 -7.20 25.63
CA THR A 295 3.42 -6.56 24.94
C THR A 295 3.75 -5.15 25.45
N ILE A 296 2.86 -4.49 26.15
CA ILE A 296 3.14 -3.24 26.86
C ILE A 296 4.29 -3.38 27.91
N SER A 297 4.60 -4.61 28.36
CA SER A 297 5.73 -4.88 29.24
C SER A 297 7.08 -4.55 28.61
N LEU A 298 7.16 -4.46 27.27
CA LEU A 298 8.36 -4.08 26.54
C LEU A 298 8.60 -2.55 26.54
N ILE A 299 7.60 -1.77 26.95
CA ILE A 299 7.73 -0.31 27.04
C ILE A 299 8.50 0.05 28.32
N GLU A 300 9.66 0.65 28.15
CA GLU A 300 10.53 1.16 29.20
C GLU A 300 10.69 2.67 29.07
N ASP A 301 11.36 3.29 30.07
CA ASP A 301 11.62 4.72 30.07
C ASP A 301 12.41 5.15 28.82
N GLY A 302 11.87 6.12 28.07
CA GLY A 302 12.43 6.64 26.82
C GLY A 302 12.15 5.78 25.58
N THR A 303 11.45 4.65 25.68
CA THR A 303 11.06 3.87 24.48
C THR A 303 10.20 4.71 23.55
N LEU A 304 10.58 4.81 22.27
CA LEU A 304 9.80 5.53 21.27
C LEU A 304 8.52 4.75 20.90
N VAL A 305 7.38 5.41 21.08
CA VAL A 305 6.08 4.91 20.64
C VAL A 305 5.46 5.92 19.67
N ILE A 306 5.18 5.48 18.43
CA ILE A 306 4.55 6.26 17.38
C ILE A 306 3.07 5.87 17.32
N GLY A 307 2.20 6.79 17.72
CA GLY A 307 0.75 6.62 17.61
C GLY A 307 0.24 7.20 16.30
N VAL A 308 -0.49 6.41 15.51
CA VAL A 308 -1.19 6.86 14.31
C VAL A 308 -2.67 7.04 14.63
N LEU A 309 -3.19 8.26 14.41
CA LEU A 309 -4.52 8.69 14.86
C LEU A 309 -5.24 9.45 13.73
N THR A 310 -5.56 8.75 12.65
CA THR A 310 -6.22 9.37 11.48
C THR A 310 -7.74 9.15 11.48
N GLN A 311 -8.23 8.20 12.28
CA GLN A 311 -9.64 7.79 12.29
C GLN A 311 -10.42 8.55 13.37
N PRO A 312 -11.37 9.45 13.00
CA PRO A 312 -12.07 10.28 13.97
C PRO A 312 -12.84 9.48 15.05
N SER A 313 -13.45 8.37 14.65
CA SER A 313 -14.22 7.50 15.57
C SER A 313 -13.36 6.71 16.56
N LEU A 314 -12.04 6.59 16.27
CA LEU A 314 -11.09 5.81 17.07
C LEU A 314 -10.04 6.67 17.77
N TYR A 315 -10.04 7.99 17.49
CA TYR A 315 -9.05 8.94 17.98
C TYR A 315 -8.86 8.87 19.50
N GLU A 316 -9.90 9.10 20.26
CA GLU A 316 -9.86 9.09 21.74
C GLU A 316 -9.42 7.74 22.32
N LYS A 317 -9.77 6.65 21.66
CA LYS A 317 -9.36 5.30 22.06
C LYS A 317 -7.86 5.09 21.85
N THR A 318 -7.31 5.60 20.77
CA THR A 318 -5.86 5.53 20.49
C THR A 318 -5.09 6.47 21.43
N VAL A 319 -5.58 7.68 21.69
CA VAL A 319 -5.01 8.59 22.70
C VAL A 319 -4.94 7.89 24.07
N SER A 320 -6.02 7.22 24.50
CA SER A 320 -6.02 6.45 25.76
C SER A 320 -4.91 5.39 25.80
N ASN A 321 -4.68 4.67 24.70
CA ASN A 321 -3.58 3.70 24.64
C ASN A 321 -2.18 4.37 24.65
N MET A 322 -2.04 5.55 24.05
CA MET A 322 -0.79 6.33 24.16
C MET A 322 -0.54 6.77 25.61
N VAL A 323 -1.58 7.18 26.36
CA VAL A 323 -1.47 7.50 27.79
C VAL A 323 -0.98 6.29 28.60
N GLU A 324 -1.48 5.08 28.29
CA GLU A 324 -1.01 3.83 28.93
C GLU A 324 0.52 3.65 28.68
N CYS A 325 1.01 3.90 27.46
CA CYS A 325 2.44 3.84 27.15
C CYS A 325 3.22 4.94 27.90
N LYS A 326 2.69 6.17 27.95
CA LYS A 326 3.31 7.30 28.66
C LYS A 326 3.47 7.02 30.16
N SER A 327 2.50 6.35 30.77
CA SER A 327 2.57 5.96 32.19
C SER A 327 3.72 5.01 32.51
N ARG A 328 4.30 4.37 31.48
CA ARG A 328 5.48 3.49 31.59
C ARG A 328 6.78 4.19 31.17
N GLY A 329 6.75 5.49 30.90
CA GLY A 329 7.92 6.27 30.54
C GLY A 329 8.19 6.38 29.03
N ALA A 330 7.28 5.94 28.15
CA ALA A 330 7.45 6.06 26.71
C ALA A 330 7.64 7.53 26.27
N TYR A 331 8.50 7.74 25.27
CA TYR A 331 8.53 8.97 24.49
C TYR A 331 7.53 8.83 23.34
N LEU A 332 6.54 9.71 23.29
CA LEU A 332 5.40 9.58 22.39
C LEU A 332 5.50 10.52 21.20
N MET A 333 5.36 9.97 19.99
CA MET A 333 5.07 10.71 18.78
C MET A 333 3.63 10.45 18.34
N GLY A 334 2.87 11.52 18.10
CA GLY A 334 1.50 11.44 17.54
C GLY A 334 1.49 11.86 16.08
N LEU A 335 1.02 11.00 15.19
CA LEU A 335 0.74 11.30 13.77
C LEU A 335 -0.77 11.42 13.57
N THR A 336 -1.24 12.62 13.25
CA THR A 336 -2.68 12.90 13.16
C THR A 336 -2.99 13.96 12.10
N THR A 337 -4.25 14.32 11.94
CA THR A 337 -4.68 15.37 11.01
C THR A 337 -4.72 16.75 11.66
N PHE A 338 -4.51 17.81 10.88
CA PHE A 338 -4.74 19.18 11.34
C PHE A 338 -6.12 19.34 11.97
N GLY A 339 -6.17 20.00 13.13
CA GLY A 339 -7.36 20.20 13.94
C GLY A 339 -7.42 19.34 15.21
N ASN A 340 -6.62 18.28 15.30
CA ASN A 340 -6.52 17.42 16.49
C ASN A 340 -5.41 17.89 17.43
N TYR A 341 -5.39 19.19 17.78
CA TYR A 341 -4.28 19.80 18.53
C TYR A 341 -4.21 19.37 20.00
N ASN A 342 -5.29 18.84 20.56
CA ASN A 342 -5.31 18.28 21.92
C ASN A 342 -4.39 17.05 22.11
N ILE A 343 -3.86 16.47 21.02
CA ILE A 343 -2.84 15.41 21.10
C ILE A 343 -1.55 15.92 21.78
N GLU A 344 -1.26 17.22 21.71
CA GLU A 344 -0.08 17.85 22.32
C GLU A 344 -0.09 17.78 23.85
N ASP A 345 -1.24 17.58 24.48
CA ASP A 345 -1.36 17.31 25.92
C ASP A 345 -0.79 15.92 26.30
N THR A 346 -0.69 15.01 25.33
CA THR A 346 -0.27 13.62 25.54
C THR A 346 1.06 13.32 24.89
N ALA A 347 1.24 13.68 23.62
CA ALA A 347 2.44 13.38 22.82
C ALA A 347 3.58 14.37 23.09
N ASP A 348 4.81 13.87 23.09
CA ASP A 348 6.03 14.66 23.24
C ASP A 348 6.46 15.33 21.93
N PHE A 349 6.03 14.73 20.79
CA PHE A 349 6.18 15.27 19.45
C PHE A 349 4.95 14.94 18.62
N THR A 350 4.56 15.85 17.73
CA THR A 350 3.38 15.65 16.88
C THR A 350 3.68 16.00 15.44
N VAL A 351 3.23 15.15 14.53
CA VAL A 351 3.22 15.39 13.09
C VAL A 351 1.78 15.52 12.63
N TYR A 352 1.48 16.63 11.96
CA TYR A 352 0.16 16.90 11.41
C TYR A 352 0.17 16.72 9.89
N MET A 353 -0.86 16.05 9.39
CA MET A 353 -1.09 15.90 7.96
C MET A 353 -2.40 16.57 7.51
N PRO A 354 -2.57 16.90 6.23
CA PRO A 354 -3.82 17.41 5.70
C PRO A 354 -5.00 16.47 5.98
N LYS A 355 -6.19 17.03 6.19
CA LYS A 355 -7.41 16.24 6.30
C LYS A 355 -7.74 15.58 4.98
N THR A 356 -8.23 14.36 5.05
CA THR A 356 -8.77 13.61 3.92
C THR A 356 -9.93 12.74 4.39
N ASP A 357 -10.65 12.12 3.47
CA ASP A 357 -11.62 11.10 3.83
C ASP A 357 -10.91 9.97 4.61
N PRO A 358 -11.47 9.47 5.71
CA PRO A 358 -10.85 8.44 6.53
C PRO A 358 -10.43 7.18 5.78
N HIS A 359 -11.12 6.80 4.70
CA HIS A 359 -10.75 5.67 3.85
C HIS A 359 -9.41 5.86 3.12
N PHE A 360 -9.03 7.10 2.84
CA PHE A 360 -7.82 7.43 2.08
C PHE A 360 -6.67 7.94 2.97
N ALA A 361 -6.87 7.93 4.28
CA ALA A 361 -5.89 8.45 5.24
C ALA A 361 -4.53 7.74 5.15
N THR A 362 -4.51 6.45 4.76
CA THR A 362 -3.28 5.67 4.57
C THR A 362 -2.33 6.33 3.58
N SER A 363 -2.85 6.87 2.45
CA SER A 363 -2.04 7.55 1.43
C SER A 363 -1.30 8.78 1.93
N LEU A 364 -1.77 9.40 3.01
CA LEU A 364 -1.11 10.56 3.63
C LEU A 364 -0.26 10.17 4.82
N ALA A 365 -0.77 9.30 5.68
CA ALA A 365 -0.10 8.95 6.93
C ALA A 365 1.16 8.10 6.75
N VAL A 366 1.29 7.38 5.64
CA VAL A 366 2.51 6.62 5.32
C VAL A 366 3.68 7.53 4.90
N ILE A 367 3.39 8.75 4.40
CA ILE A 367 4.42 9.64 3.85
C ILE A 367 5.43 10.13 4.91
N PRO A 368 5.01 10.53 6.13
CA PRO A 368 5.95 10.96 7.16
C PRO A 368 6.65 9.80 7.89
N LEU A 369 6.21 8.55 7.72
CA LEU A 369 6.77 7.37 8.36
C LEU A 369 7.94 6.78 7.60
#